data_0e99d0379ee3357ddec76eaf10acf9e2
#
_entry.id   0e99d0379ee3357ddec76eaf10acf9e2
#
_cell.length_a   1.000
_cell.length_b   1.000
_cell.length_c   1.000
_cell.angle_alpha   90.00
_cell.angle_beta   90.00
_cell.angle_gamma   90.00
#
_symmetry.space_group_name_H-M   'P 1'
#
loop_
_entity.id
_entity.type
_entity.pdbx_description
1 polymer ?
#
loop_
_entity_poly.entity_id
_entity_poly.type
_entity_poly.pdbx_seq_one_letter_code
_entity_poly.pdbx_strand_id
1 'polypeptide(L)'
;MTLCIGDSAPDFTLPNQDSVDTSLSSFKGSRVVIYFYPKDDTPGCTKEACSFRDNWELFKSNNIQVLGISKDASKSHTKFIDKYKLPFILLTDSEPCPVAASYESYGLKKFMGREYYGMMRHTFVIDKDGKIELIYLKVKSENMANQILNDLALN
;
A
#
# COMPACT_ATOMS: atom_id res chain seq x y z
N MET A 1 8.91 0.99 -16.09
CA MET A 1 8.90 0.09 -14.92
C MET A 1 9.37 -1.29 -15.34
N THR A 2 10.27 -1.90 -14.57
CA THR A 2 10.79 -3.23 -14.87
C THR A 2 9.95 -4.35 -14.24
N LEU A 3 9.28 -4.07 -13.12
CA LEU A 3 8.32 -5.01 -12.55
C LEU A 3 7.10 -5.15 -13.45
N CYS A 4 6.70 -6.38 -13.71
CA CYS A 4 5.59 -6.71 -14.59
C CYS A 4 4.59 -7.62 -13.91
N ILE A 5 3.35 -7.61 -14.41
CA ILE A 5 2.34 -8.58 -14.01
C ILE A 5 2.90 -9.98 -14.29
N GLY A 6 2.77 -10.88 -13.32
CA GLY A 6 3.30 -12.23 -13.39
C GLY A 6 4.65 -12.42 -12.71
N ASP A 7 5.38 -11.33 -12.45
CA ASP A 7 6.64 -11.41 -11.71
C ASP A 7 6.39 -11.76 -10.25
N SER A 8 7.37 -12.42 -9.62
CA SER A 8 7.34 -12.60 -8.16
C SER A 8 7.43 -11.24 -7.49
N ALA A 9 6.50 -10.95 -6.59
CA ALA A 9 6.54 -9.72 -5.82
C ALA A 9 7.76 -9.73 -4.90
N PRO A 10 8.57 -8.65 -4.86
CA PRO A 10 9.68 -8.57 -3.91
C PRO A 10 9.21 -8.78 -2.48
N ASP A 11 9.79 -9.76 -1.78
CA ASP A 11 9.45 -10.00 -0.37
C ASP A 11 10.06 -8.90 0.51
N PHE A 12 9.48 -8.71 1.68
CA PHE A 12 9.97 -7.74 2.64
C PHE A 12 9.52 -8.10 4.05
N THR A 13 10.18 -7.51 5.03
CA THR A 13 9.76 -7.53 6.43
C THR A 13 9.85 -6.11 6.96
N LEU A 14 8.72 -5.57 7.38
CA LEU A 14 8.63 -4.20 7.90
C LEU A 14 7.82 -4.18 9.19
N PRO A 15 8.12 -3.25 10.12
CA PRO A 15 7.32 -3.11 11.33
C PRO A 15 5.94 -2.52 11.01
N ASN A 16 4.92 -3.04 11.69
CA ASN A 16 3.56 -2.51 11.60
C ASN A 16 3.35 -1.37 12.60
N GLN A 17 2.10 -0.91 12.75
CA GLN A 17 1.74 0.18 13.67
C GLN A 17 2.03 -0.15 15.14
N ASP A 18 2.14 -1.42 15.48
CA ASP A 18 2.47 -1.89 16.83
C ASP A 18 3.96 -2.21 16.99
N SER A 19 4.79 -1.84 16.02
CA SER A 19 6.23 -2.13 15.97
C SER A 19 6.55 -3.63 15.91
N VAL A 20 5.62 -4.42 15.37
CA VAL A 20 5.79 -5.87 15.17
C VAL A 20 6.13 -6.12 13.70
N ASP A 21 7.18 -6.89 13.47
CA ASP A 21 7.62 -7.22 12.11
C ASP A 21 6.56 -8.00 11.35
N THR A 22 6.29 -7.56 10.13
CA THR A 22 5.29 -8.15 9.23
C THR A 22 5.96 -8.43 7.88
N SER A 23 5.88 -9.67 7.42
CA SER A 23 6.47 -10.09 6.14
C SER A 23 5.38 -10.34 5.11
N LEU A 24 5.64 -9.96 3.86
CA LEU A 24 4.73 -10.25 2.76
C LEU A 24 4.50 -11.75 2.61
N SER A 25 5.57 -12.53 2.74
CA SER A 25 5.50 -13.99 2.61
C SER A 25 4.55 -14.66 3.62
N SER A 26 4.27 -14.01 4.75
CA SER A 26 3.34 -14.55 5.75
C SER A 26 1.88 -14.53 5.28
N PHE A 27 1.58 -13.83 4.20
CA PHE A 27 0.22 -13.74 3.64
C PHE A 27 -0.01 -14.67 2.45
N LYS A 28 0.92 -15.57 2.12
CA LYS A 28 0.71 -16.55 1.04
C LYS A 28 -0.58 -17.34 1.30
N GLY A 29 -1.34 -17.56 0.23
CA GLY A 29 -2.68 -18.12 0.32
C GLY A 29 -3.79 -17.08 0.29
N SER A 30 -3.45 -15.81 0.45
CA SER A 30 -4.38 -14.67 0.34
C SER A 30 -3.87 -13.71 -0.71
N ARG A 31 -4.80 -12.99 -1.37
CA ARG A 31 -4.42 -11.82 -2.14
C ARG A 31 -4.00 -10.71 -1.18
N VAL A 32 -3.03 -9.89 -1.61
CA VAL A 32 -2.55 -8.75 -0.83
C VAL A 32 -2.58 -7.52 -1.71
N VAL A 33 -3.22 -6.46 -1.23
CA VAL A 33 -3.11 -5.14 -1.83
C VAL A 33 -2.02 -4.39 -1.07
N ILE A 34 -0.99 -3.96 -1.78
CA ILE A 34 0.08 -3.13 -1.24
C ILE A 34 -0.08 -1.76 -1.85
N TYR A 35 -0.32 -0.74 -1.03
CA TYR A 35 -0.33 0.62 -1.56
C TYR A 35 0.71 1.48 -0.86
N PHE A 36 1.54 2.15 -1.65
CA PHE A 36 2.53 3.09 -1.17
C PHE A 36 1.93 4.49 -1.18
N TYR A 37 2.17 5.25 -0.12
CA TYR A 37 1.66 6.61 -0.01
C TYR A 37 2.66 7.52 0.69
N PRO A 38 2.67 8.83 0.38
CA PRO A 38 3.72 9.73 0.86
C PRO A 38 3.71 10.02 2.36
N LYS A 39 2.54 10.21 2.98
CA LYS A 39 2.48 10.66 4.36
C LYS A 39 1.12 10.46 5.02
N ASP A 40 1.12 9.98 6.27
CA ASP A 40 -0.09 9.81 7.07
C ASP A 40 -0.84 11.14 7.22
N ASP A 41 -2.17 11.03 7.26
CA ASP A 41 -3.09 12.12 7.58
C ASP A 41 -2.94 13.37 6.69
N THR A 42 -2.59 13.15 5.42
CA THR A 42 -2.67 14.17 4.38
C THR A 42 -3.94 13.94 3.57
N PRO A 43 -4.49 14.97 2.88
CA PRO A 43 -5.81 14.83 2.22
C PRO A 43 -5.91 13.65 1.26
N GLY A 44 -4.94 13.49 0.35
CA GLY A 44 -4.97 12.41 -0.63
C GLY A 44 -4.78 11.04 0.00
N CYS A 45 -3.85 10.93 0.97
CA CYS A 45 -3.59 9.66 1.65
C CYS A 45 -4.75 9.25 2.54
N THR A 46 -5.43 10.22 3.16
CA THR A 46 -6.63 9.97 3.96
C THR A 46 -7.77 9.45 3.09
N LYS A 47 -8.00 10.06 1.92
CA LYS A 47 -9.05 9.59 0.99
C LYS A 47 -8.79 8.18 0.52
N GLU A 48 -7.55 7.84 0.20
CA GLU A 48 -7.18 6.49 -0.23
C GLU A 48 -7.42 5.47 0.89
N ALA A 49 -6.94 5.76 2.10
CA ALA A 49 -7.13 4.89 3.25
C ALA A 49 -8.62 4.68 3.56
N CYS A 50 -9.41 5.74 3.52
CA CYS A 50 -10.84 5.67 3.75
C CYS A 50 -11.57 4.89 2.65
N SER A 51 -11.10 4.95 1.41
CA SER A 51 -11.64 4.14 0.32
C SER A 51 -11.52 2.63 0.65
N PHE A 52 -10.36 2.21 1.14
CA PHE A 52 -10.18 0.81 1.57
C PHE A 52 -11.00 0.49 2.81
N ARG A 53 -11.07 1.40 3.78
CA ARG A 53 -11.90 1.21 4.98
C ARG A 53 -13.37 1.00 4.62
N ASP A 54 -13.91 1.85 3.75
CA ASP A 54 -15.33 1.82 3.41
C ASP A 54 -15.72 0.57 2.62
N ASN A 55 -14.75 -0.11 2.00
CA ASN A 55 -14.95 -1.35 1.26
C ASN A 55 -14.37 -2.57 1.99
N TRP A 56 -14.00 -2.42 3.25
CA TRP A 56 -13.26 -3.44 3.99
C TRP A 56 -13.97 -4.80 4.03
N GLU A 57 -15.29 -4.81 4.19
CA GLU A 57 -16.05 -6.07 4.25
C GLU A 57 -15.91 -6.89 2.96
N LEU A 58 -15.87 -6.22 1.80
CA LEU A 58 -15.66 -6.90 0.52
C LEU A 58 -14.25 -7.46 0.39
N PHE A 59 -13.23 -6.71 0.82
CA PHE A 59 -11.86 -7.23 0.84
C PHE A 59 -11.74 -8.43 1.77
N LYS A 60 -12.24 -8.30 2.98
CA LYS A 60 -12.18 -9.35 4.00
C LYS A 60 -12.92 -10.61 3.55
N SER A 61 -14.13 -10.49 3.01
CA SER A 61 -14.93 -11.62 2.58
C SER A 61 -14.31 -12.35 1.36
N ASN A 62 -13.48 -11.67 0.59
CA ASN A 62 -12.77 -12.25 -0.54
C ASN A 62 -11.34 -12.66 -0.19
N ASN A 63 -10.99 -12.70 1.09
CA ASN A 63 -9.67 -13.09 1.58
C ASN A 63 -8.55 -12.22 1.01
N ILE A 64 -8.75 -10.90 0.98
CA ILE A 64 -7.77 -9.94 0.50
C ILE A 64 -7.27 -9.12 1.69
N GLN A 65 -5.94 -9.14 1.88
CA GLN A 65 -5.27 -8.31 2.88
C GLN A 65 -4.91 -6.95 2.27
N VAL A 66 -4.92 -5.90 3.07
CA VAL A 66 -4.51 -4.56 2.64
C VAL A 66 -3.36 -4.10 3.51
N LEU A 67 -2.26 -3.71 2.88
CA LEU A 67 -1.07 -3.18 3.55
C LEU A 67 -0.77 -1.79 2.98
N GLY A 68 -0.85 -0.77 3.83
CA GLY A 68 -0.42 0.57 3.46
C GLY A 68 1.03 0.77 3.91
N ILE A 69 1.87 1.35 3.05
CA ILE A 69 3.30 1.52 3.33
C ILE A 69 3.69 2.97 3.10
N SER A 70 4.26 3.60 4.13
CA SER A 70 4.89 4.91 4.05
C SER A 70 6.16 4.91 4.89
N LYS A 71 6.88 6.03 4.89
CA LYS A 71 8.07 6.18 5.74
C LYS A 71 7.75 6.62 7.17
N ASP A 72 6.48 6.91 7.46
CA ASP A 72 6.07 7.38 8.78
C ASP A 72 6.31 6.33 9.85
N ALA A 73 6.63 6.78 11.07
CA ALA A 73 6.89 5.89 12.20
C ALA A 73 5.60 5.22 12.71
N SER A 74 5.74 4.13 13.46
CA SER A 74 4.63 3.38 14.05
C SER A 74 3.68 4.28 14.84
N LYS A 75 4.20 5.25 15.57
CA LYS A 75 3.40 6.18 16.36
C LYS A 75 2.47 7.03 15.49
N SER A 76 2.97 7.49 14.34
CA SER A 76 2.17 8.23 13.36
C SER A 76 1.08 7.32 12.79
N HIS A 77 1.42 6.10 12.43
CA HIS A 77 0.46 5.12 11.91
C HIS A 77 -0.65 4.82 12.91
N THR A 78 -0.31 4.66 14.19
CA THR A 78 -1.31 4.43 15.24
C THR A 78 -2.30 5.58 15.35
N LYS A 79 -1.80 6.82 15.30
CA LYS A 79 -2.67 8.01 15.32
C LYS A 79 -3.60 8.06 14.10
N PHE A 80 -3.07 7.75 12.93
CA PHE A 80 -3.84 7.74 11.68
C PHE A 80 -4.94 6.68 11.72
N ILE A 81 -4.59 5.47 12.12
CA ILE A 81 -5.54 4.36 12.30
C ILE A 81 -6.65 4.74 13.28
N ASP A 82 -6.29 5.29 14.44
CA ASP A 82 -7.27 5.66 15.47
C ASP A 82 -8.20 6.77 15.00
N LYS A 83 -7.66 7.77 14.31
CA LYS A 83 -8.42 8.92 13.84
C LYS A 83 -9.49 8.55 12.83
N TYR A 84 -9.16 7.66 11.90
CA TYR A 84 -10.06 7.30 10.79
C TYR A 84 -10.63 5.88 10.90
N LYS A 85 -10.35 5.18 11.99
CA LYS A 85 -10.83 3.80 12.22
C LYS A 85 -10.44 2.86 11.09
N LEU A 86 -9.17 2.87 10.72
CA LEU A 86 -8.66 2.03 9.64
C LEU A 86 -8.54 0.57 10.13
N PRO A 87 -9.17 -0.39 9.42
CA PRO A 87 -9.20 -1.79 9.88
C PRO A 87 -8.06 -2.65 9.35
N PHE A 88 -7.08 -2.07 8.68
CA PHE A 88 -5.99 -2.80 8.04
C PHE A 88 -4.64 -2.31 8.57
N ILE A 89 -3.57 -3.01 8.14
CA ILE A 89 -2.22 -2.81 8.65
C ILE A 89 -1.52 -1.68 7.91
N LEU A 90 -0.80 -0.83 8.65
CA LEU A 90 0.13 0.15 8.08
C LEU A 90 1.56 -0.23 8.46
N LEU A 91 2.46 -0.16 7.49
CA LEU A 91 3.85 -0.55 7.64
C LEU A 91 4.78 0.64 7.46
N THR A 92 5.92 0.61 8.14
CA THR A 92 6.94 1.65 8.08
C THR A 92 8.11 1.19 7.23
N ASP A 93 8.35 1.90 6.13
CA ASP A 93 9.53 1.73 5.28
C ASP A 93 10.43 2.96 5.46
N SER A 94 11.26 2.94 6.50
CA SER A 94 12.12 4.08 6.88
C SER A 94 13.08 4.47 5.76
N GLU A 95 13.40 5.76 5.67
CA GLU A 95 14.37 6.22 4.68
C GLU A 95 15.67 5.41 4.76
N PRO A 96 16.26 5.01 3.62
CA PRO A 96 15.96 5.44 2.24
C PRO A 96 14.84 4.66 1.53
N CYS A 97 13.88 4.14 2.23
CA CYS A 97 12.71 3.45 1.69
C CYS A 97 13.07 2.30 0.74
N PRO A 98 13.84 1.32 1.22
CA PRO A 98 14.34 0.25 0.35
C PRO A 98 13.22 -0.64 -0.22
N VAL A 99 12.14 -0.85 0.52
CA VAL A 99 11.01 -1.65 0.02
C VAL A 99 10.28 -0.90 -1.09
N ALA A 100 9.97 0.37 -0.88
CA ALA A 100 9.36 1.18 -1.93
C ALA A 100 10.24 1.22 -3.18
N ALA A 101 11.56 1.32 -3.00
CA ALA A 101 12.52 1.30 -4.12
C ALA A 101 12.46 -0.04 -4.87
N SER A 102 12.36 -1.17 -4.16
CA SER A 102 12.27 -2.49 -4.80
C SER A 102 10.98 -2.65 -5.61
N TYR A 103 9.93 -1.92 -5.26
CA TYR A 103 8.67 -1.87 -6.01
C TYR A 103 8.64 -0.69 -7.00
N GLU A 104 9.77 -0.01 -7.18
CA GLU A 104 9.89 1.16 -8.07
C GLU A 104 8.92 2.29 -7.70
N SER A 105 8.56 2.36 -6.42
CA SER A 105 7.61 3.35 -5.87
C SER A 105 8.32 4.44 -5.06
N TYR A 106 9.62 4.58 -5.22
CA TYR A 106 10.42 5.63 -4.60
C TYR A 106 11.35 6.21 -5.65
N GLY A 107 11.34 7.51 -5.81
CA GLY A 107 12.15 8.14 -6.84
C GLY A 107 12.04 9.66 -6.82
N LEU A 108 12.61 10.27 -7.87
CA LEU A 108 12.64 11.72 -8.01
C LEU A 108 11.25 12.27 -8.31
N LYS A 109 10.83 13.22 -7.48
CA LYS A 109 9.56 13.94 -7.65
C LYS A 109 9.86 15.43 -7.87
N LYS A 110 8.97 16.11 -8.61
CA LYS A 110 9.04 17.55 -8.83
C LYS A 110 7.79 18.22 -8.28
N PHE A 111 8.00 19.29 -7.52
CA PHE A 111 6.90 20.10 -6.99
C PHE A 111 7.35 21.54 -6.87
N MET A 112 6.62 22.44 -7.55
CA MET A 112 6.87 23.89 -7.54
C MET A 112 8.33 24.27 -7.86
N GLY A 113 8.91 23.62 -8.89
CA GLY A 113 10.29 23.88 -9.33
C GLY A 113 11.37 23.20 -8.50
N ARG A 114 10.99 22.47 -7.44
CA ARG A 114 11.93 21.70 -6.61
C ARG A 114 11.92 20.23 -6.99
N GLU A 115 13.11 19.62 -6.99
CA GLU A 115 13.27 18.19 -7.13
C GLU A 115 13.59 17.58 -5.78
N TYR A 116 12.95 16.45 -5.44
CA TYR A 116 13.22 15.73 -4.21
C TYR A 116 12.89 14.25 -4.38
N TYR A 117 13.52 13.41 -3.59
CA TYR A 117 13.21 11.98 -3.58
C TYR A 117 12.04 11.72 -2.63
N GLY A 118 11.10 10.92 -3.08
CA GLY A 118 9.92 10.62 -2.28
C GLY A 118 9.19 9.39 -2.76
N MET A 119 8.23 8.96 -1.95
CA MET A 119 7.40 7.80 -2.24
C MET A 119 6.34 8.17 -3.26
N MET A 120 6.19 7.32 -4.27
CA MET A 120 5.17 7.46 -5.30
C MET A 120 3.90 6.74 -4.86
N ARG A 121 2.75 7.23 -5.34
CA ARG A 121 1.45 6.63 -5.01
C ARG A 121 1.15 5.50 -5.99
N HIS A 122 1.87 4.38 -5.83
CA HIS A 122 1.67 3.17 -6.63
C HIS A 122 0.98 2.11 -5.79
N THR A 123 0.14 1.30 -6.42
CA THR A 123 -0.58 0.21 -5.77
C THR A 123 -0.37 -1.08 -6.55
N PHE A 124 -0.13 -2.16 -5.84
CA PHE A 124 0.10 -3.48 -6.40
C PHE A 124 -0.88 -4.46 -5.78
N VAL A 125 -1.44 -5.34 -6.60
CA VAL A 125 -2.22 -6.48 -6.11
C VAL A 125 -1.38 -7.73 -6.33
N ILE A 126 -1.14 -8.46 -5.26
CA ILE A 126 -0.35 -9.69 -5.25
C ILE A 126 -1.31 -10.86 -5.11
N ASP A 127 -1.15 -11.88 -5.96
CA ASP A 127 -2.02 -13.05 -5.88
C ASP A 127 -1.60 -13.99 -4.73
N LYS A 128 -2.39 -15.03 -4.53
CA LYS A 128 -2.16 -16.00 -3.43
C LYS A 128 -0.84 -16.77 -3.53
N ASP A 129 -0.22 -16.79 -4.70
CA ASP A 129 1.06 -17.46 -4.94
C ASP A 129 2.25 -16.48 -4.84
N GLY A 130 2.01 -15.23 -4.51
CA GLY A 130 3.07 -14.21 -4.36
C GLY A 130 3.48 -13.55 -5.67
N LYS A 131 2.67 -13.68 -6.73
CA LYS A 131 2.93 -13.04 -8.02
C LYS A 131 2.15 -11.74 -8.14
N ILE A 132 2.71 -10.77 -8.86
CA ILE A 132 2.03 -9.51 -9.14
C ILE A 132 0.87 -9.77 -10.09
N GLU A 133 -0.33 -9.44 -9.65
CA GLU A 133 -1.56 -9.64 -10.43
C GLU A 133 -2.01 -8.36 -11.13
N LEU A 134 -1.92 -7.21 -10.44
CA LEU A 134 -2.29 -5.90 -10.96
C LEU A 134 -1.28 -4.85 -10.51
N ILE A 135 -1.08 -3.83 -11.34
CA ILE A 135 -0.21 -2.68 -11.05
C ILE A 135 -0.97 -1.40 -11.39
N TYR A 136 -0.99 -0.47 -10.43
CA TYR A 136 -1.57 0.86 -10.62
C TYR A 136 -0.51 1.91 -10.32
N LEU A 137 -0.19 2.74 -11.31
CA LEU A 137 0.82 3.79 -11.18
C LEU A 137 0.15 5.15 -10.95
N LYS A 138 0.73 5.96 -10.06
CA LYS A 138 0.28 7.34 -9.79
C LYS A 138 -1.21 7.41 -9.52
N VAL A 139 -1.66 6.62 -8.57
CA VAL A 139 -3.06 6.41 -8.24
C VAL A 139 -3.75 7.71 -7.83
N LYS A 140 -4.97 7.91 -8.34
CA LYS A 140 -5.90 8.89 -7.79
C LYS A 140 -6.61 8.25 -6.59
N SER A 141 -6.60 8.94 -5.46
CA SER A 141 -6.85 8.32 -4.18
C SER A 141 -8.31 7.94 -3.88
N GLU A 142 -9.29 8.58 -4.55
CA GLU A 142 -10.68 8.53 -4.08
C GLU A 142 -11.42 7.20 -4.29
N ASN A 143 -11.13 6.48 -5.39
CA ASN A 143 -11.88 5.28 -5.77
C ASN A 143 -11.00 4.05 -5.96
N MET A 144 -9.83 4.03 -5.32
CA MET A 144 -8.86 2.96 -5.56
C MET A 144 -9.41 1.58 -5.17
N ALA A 145 -10.05 1.49 -4.01
CA ALA A 145 -10.63 0.24 -3.54
C ALA A 145 -11.68 -0.29 -4.52
N ASN A 146 -12.58 0.58 -4.98
CA ASN A 146 -13.62 0.19 -5.94
C ASN A 146 -13.01 -0.26 -7.27
N GLN A 147 -11.99 0.43 -7.75
CA GLN A 147 -11.31 0.06 -8.98
C GLN A 147 -10.68 -1.33 -8.89
N ILE A 148 -10.00 -1.63 -7.79
CA ILE A 148 -9.40 -2.95 -7.57
C ILE A 148 -10.48 -4.02 -7.56
N LEU A 149 -11.57 -3.82 -6.81
CA LEU A 149 -12.65 -4.79 -6.73
C LEU A 149 -13.29 -5.03 -8.09
N ASN A 150 -13.49 -3.98 -8.88
CA ASN A 150 -14.02 -4.12 -10.24
C ASN A 150 -13.06 -4.90 -11.14
N ASP A 151 -11.78 -4.58 -11.10
CA ASP A 151 -10.77 -5.22 -11.94
C ASP A 151 -10.57 -6.70 -11.58
N LEU A 152 -10.84 -7.06 -10.33
CA LEU A 152 -10.83 -8.45 -9.87
C LEU A 152 -12.20 -9.14 -10.02
N ALA A 153 -13.22 -8.42 -10.49
CA ALA A 153 -14.60 -8.89 -10.64
C ALA A 153 -15.21 -9.39 -9.31
N LEU A 154 -14.97 -8.65 -8.23
CA LEU A 154 -15.37 -9.04 -6.86
C LEU A 154 -16.37 -8.10 -6.21
N ASN A 155 -16.98 -7.20 -6.94
CA ASN A 155 -17.95 -6.27 -6.37
C ASN A 155 -19.39 -6.79 -6.41
#